data_55134c176084507a0c977b5d4c4ce1d9
#
_entry.id   55134c176084507a0c977b5d4c4ce1d9
#
_cell.length_a   1.000
_cell.length_b   1.000
_cell.length_c   1.000
_cell.angle_alpha   90.00
_cell.angle_beta   90.00
_cell.angle_gamma   90.00
#
_symmetry.space_group_name_H-M   'P 1'
#
loop_
_entity.id
_entity.type
_entity.pdbx_description
1 polymer ?
#
loop_
_entity_poly.entity_id
_entity_poly.type
_entity_poly.pdbx_seq_one_letter_code
_entity_poly.pdbx_strand_id
1 'polypeptide(L)'
;MLDFLTEAIRNFRNTGSVWPSSPILAKTMTSTIARVEGKRRILEVGPGTGPFTKAILKKLRAGDHFDLVEINETFCRKLEKDLLGRYRKDHPGVQVKLHCAPIEEADLAGPYDVIVCGLPFNNFPPKLMRQIFRRMFALLKENGELVYFEYAGVRVMKGPVMDSAGRARLKRIDAIGKSLRRKHDGNKELVLRNFPPAIAYRLKGGRKRRSGSATAKR
;
A
#
# COMPACT_ATOMS: atom_id res chain seq x y z
N MET A 1 -11.05 14.89 -11.08
CA MET A 1 -9.92 14.23 -10.36
C MET A 1 -10.20 12.73 -10.17
N LEU A 2 -11.46 12.34 -9.94
CA LEU A 2 -11.94 10.94 -9.91
C LEU A 2 -11.65 10.19 -11.21
N ASP A 3 -11.79 10.86 -12.36
CA ASP A 3 -11.59 10.26 -13.67
C ASP A 3 -10.18 9.69 -13.87
N PHE A 4 -9.15 10.39 -13.39
CA PHE A 4 -7.76 9.94 -13.53
C PHE A 4 -7.42 8.71 -12.68
N LEU A 5 -7.99 8.59 -11.47
CA LEU A 5 -7.75 7.43 -10.62
C LEU A 5 -8.49 6.21 -11.18
N THR A 6 -9.75 6.42 -11.54
CA THR A 6 -10.60 5.39 -12.17
C THR A 6 -10.02 4.95 -13.50
N GLU A 7 -9.51 5.88 -14.31
CA GLU A 7 -8.87 5.60 -15.58
C GLU A 7 -7.51 4.89 -15.39
N ALA A 8 -6.69 5.28 -14.44
CA ALA A 8 -5.43 4.60 -14.13
C ALA A 8 -5.67 3.15 -13.69
N ILE A 9 -6.72 2.91 -12.89
CA ILE A 9 -7.12 1.57 -12.45
C ILE A 9 -7.74 0.78 -13.61
N ARG A 10 -8.58 1.41 -14.45
CA ARG A 10 -9.17 0.78 -15.63
C ARG A 10 -8.09 0.39 -16.66
N ASN A 11 -7.15 1.28 -16.94
CA ASN A 11 -6.03 1.03 -17.85
C ASN A 11 -5.10 -0.06 -17.32
N PHE A 12 -4.94 -0.17 -16.00
CA PHE A 12 -4.23 -1.29 -15.37
C PHE A 12 -4.88 -2.65 -15.64
N ARG A 13 -6.21 -2.72 -15.64
CA ARG A 13 -6.95 -3.95 -15.98
C ARG A 13 -6.81 -4.34 -17.45
N ASN A 14 -6.83 -3.36 -18.34
CA ASN A 14 -6.77 -3.58 -19.80
C ASN A 14 -5.38 -4.00 -20.29
N THR A 15 -4.32 -3.73 -19.51
CA THR A 15 -2.95 -4.14 -19.84
C THR A 15 -2.60 -5.58 -19.43
N GLY A 16 -3.58 -6.36 -18.96
CA GLY A 16 -3.42 -7.80 -18.66
C GLY A 16 -2.43 -8.13 -17.52
N SER A 17 -1.94 -7.14 -16.80
CA SER A 17 -0.85 -7.30 -15.83
C SER A 17 -1.33 -7.45 -14.37
N VAL A 18 -2.56 -7.96 -14.17
CA VAL A 18 -3.04 -8.28 -12.82
C VAL A 18 -2.63 -9.72 -12.48
N TRP A 19 -1.36 -9.91 -12.22
CA TRP A 19 -0.93 -11.16 -11.56
C TRP A 19 -1.36 -11.08 -10.10
N PRO A 20 -2.10 -12.08 -9.59
CA PRO A 20 -2.45 -12.11 -8.18
C PRO A 20 -1.18 -12.10 -7.35
N SER A 21 -1.12 -11.24 -6.33
CA SER A 21 -0.02 -11.27 -5.38
C SER A 21 0.09 -12.66 -4.74
N SER A 22 1.29 -13.23 -4.77
CA SER A 22 1.51 -14.56 -4.22
C SER A 22 1.26 -14.58 -2.69
N PRO A 23 0.93 -15.74 -2.11
CA PRO A 23 0.82 -15.87 -0.65
C PRO A 23 2.08 -15.42 0.09
N ILE A 24 3.26 -15.58 -0.54
CA ILE A 24 4.54 -15.16 0.04
C ILE A 24 4.64 -13.64 0.06
N LEU A 25 4.29 -12.96 -1.03
CA LEU A 25 4.23 -11.49 -1.04
C LEU A 25 3.22 -10.99 -0.01
N ALA A 26 2.05 -11.61 0.08
CA ALA A 26 1.03 -11.24 1.07
C ALA A 26 1.54 -11.43 2.52
N LYS A 27 2.27 -12.51 2.80
CA LYS A 27 2.91 -12.73 4.11
C LYS A 27 3.94 -11.64 4.43
N THR A 28 4.80 -11.29 3.47
CA THR A 28 5.80 -10.22 3.61
C THR A 28 5.16 -8.86 3.82
N MET A 29 4.17 -8.49 3.01
CA MET A 29 3.47 -7.21 3.09
C MET A 29 2.75 -6.99 4.42
N THR A 30 2.29 -8.06 5.05
CA THR A 30 1.51 -8.01 6.29
C THR A 30 2.30 -8.41 7.54
N SER A 31 3.62 -8.64 7.42
CA SER A 31 4.46 -9.14 8.54
C SER A 31 4.55 -8.17 9.71
N THR A 32 4.52 -6.86 9.43
CA THR A 32 4.57 -5.79 10.44
C THR A 32 3.40 -5.85 11.43
N ILE A 33 2.21 -6.29 10.97
CA ILE A 33 1.01 -6.34 11.83
C ILE A 33 1.25 -7.19 13.08
N ALA A 34 2.01 -8.29 12.97
CA ALA A 34 2.28 -9.17 14.11
C ALA A 34 3.22 -8.57 15.16
N ARG A 35 3.97 -7.51 14.80
CA ARG A 35 4.93 -6.84 15.68
C ARG A 35 4.32 -5.71 16.50
N VAL A 36 3.09 -5.31 16.20
CA VAL A 36 2.37 -4.27 16.94
C VAL A 36 1.64 -4.91 18.10
N GLU A 37 1.87 -4.40 19.29
CA GLU A 37 1.24 -4.85 20.54
C GLU A 37 -0.08 -4.11 20.80
N GLY A 38 -0.90 -4.67 21.69
CA GLY A 38 -2.19 -4.10 22.11
C GLY A 38 -3.24 -4.11 21.00
N LYS A 39 -4.22 -3.21 21.10
CA LYS A 39 -5.27 -2.97 20.10
C LYS A 39 -4.67 -2.19 18.93
N ARG A 40 -4.89 -2.67 17.72
CA ARG A 40 -4.26 -2.13 16.51
C ARG A 40 -5.28 -1.49 15.59
N ARG A 41 -4.86 -0.44 14.93
CA ARG A 41 -5.58 0.16 13.81
C ARG A 41 -4.81 -0.11 12.53
N ILE A 42 -5.41 -0.85 11.62
CA ILE A 42 -4.80 -1.28 10.37
C ILE A 42 -5.61 -0.68 9.21
N LEU A 43 -4.93 -0.19 8.19
CA LEU A 43 -5.53 0.28 6.95
C LEU A 43 -4.96 -0.50 5.77
N GLU A 44 -5.85 -0.99 4.90
CA GLU A 44 -5.46 -1.51 3.58
C GLU A 44 -5.93 -0.56 2.48
N VAL A 45 -5.02 -0.13 1.61
CA VAL A 45 -5.31 0.77 0.48
C VAL A 45 -5.15 0.00 -0.83
N GLY A 46 -6.25 -0.10 -1.59
CA GLY A 46 -6.30 -0.84 -2.85
C GLY A 46 -6.24 -2.37 -2.66
N PRO A 47 -7.17 -2.98 -1.90
CA PRO A 47 -7.22 -4.43 -1.70
C PRO A 47 -7.44 -5.22 -3.00
N GLY A 48 -8.12 -4.65 -3.99
CA GLY A 48 -8.45 -5.31 -5.24
C GLY A 48 -9.24 -6.60 -5.03
N THR A 49 -8.68 -7.74 -5.43
CA THR A 49 -9.29 -9.08 -5.23
C THR A 49 -9.03 -9.67 -3.84
N GLY A 50 -8.35 -8.96 -2.95
CA GLY A 50 -8.15 -9.30 -1.54
C GLY A 50 -7.01 -10.24 -1.18
N PRO A 51 -5.89 -10.34 -1.92
CA PRO A 51 -4.79 -11.22 -1.52
C PRO A 51 -4.14 -10.78 -0.21
N PHE A 52 -3.95 -9.48 0.00
CA PHE A 52 -3.42 -8.96 1.27
C PHE A 52 -4.50 -8.94 2.34
N THR A 53 -5.75 -8.61 1.99
CA THR A 53 -6.91 -8.69 2.89
C THR A 53 -6.98 -10.05 3.59
N LYS A 54 -6.92 -11.16 2.81
CA LYS A 54 -6.92 -12.53 3.37
C LYS A 54 -5.78 -12.76 4.37
N ALA A 55 -4.60 -12.19 4.11
CA ALA A 55 -3.44 -12.33 5.00
C ALA A 55 -3.57 -11.44 6.25
N ILE A 56 -4.19 -10.26 6.13
CA ILE A 56 -4.49 -9.37 7.25
C ILE A 56 -5.52 -10.00 8.17
N LEU A 57 -6.66 -10.44 7.63
CA LEU A 57 -7.75 -11.05 8.40
C LEU A 57 -7.27 -12.19 9.31
N LYS A 58 -6.32 -13.02 8.85
CA LYS A 58 -5.70 -14.10 9.64
C LYS A 58 -4.85 -13.62 10.83
N LYS A 59 -4.52 -12.33 10.88
CA LYS A 59 -3.65 -11.74 11.90
C LYS A 59 -4.40 -10.81 12.86
N LEU A 60 -5.65 -10.50 12.56
CA LEU A 60 -6.47 -9.65 13.42
C LEU A 60 -6.81 -10.38 14.74
N ARG A 61 -6.97 -9.59 15.79
CA ARG A 61 -7.29 -10.04 17.15
C ARG A 61 -8.46 -9.22 17.68
N ALA A 62 -9.14 -9.74 18.69
CA ALA A 62 -10.22 -9.00 19.37
C ALA A 62 -9.72 -7.61 19.83
N GLY A 63 -10.51 -6.59 19.56
CA GLY A 63 -10.20 -5.19 19.80
C GLY A 63 -9.46 -4.47 18.68
N ASP A 64 -9.04 -5.18 17.60
CA ASP A 64 -8.47 -4.53 16.42
C ASP A 64 -9.52 -3.79 15.59
N HIS A 65 -9.07 -2.76 14.90
CA HIS A 65 -9.83 -2.01 13.90
C HIS A 65 -9.14 -2.11 12.55
N PHE A 66 -9.87 -2.56 11.54
CA PHE A 66 -9.37 -2.75 10.19
C PHE A 66 -10.23 -2.01 9.18
N ASP A 67 -9.66 -0.99 8.56
CA ASP A 67 -10.28 -0.25 7.45
C ASP A 67 -9.69 -0.72 6.13
N LEU A 68 -10.56 -0.84 5.11
CA LEU A 68 -10.18 -1.09 3.73
C LEU A 68 -10.70 0.05 2.85
N VAL A 69 -9.88 0.52 1.92
CA VAL A 69 -10.27 1.54 0.94
C VAL A 69 -10.08 1.01 -0.45
N GLU A 70 -11.16 0.88 -1.19
CA GLU A 70 -11.18 0.43 -2.59
C GLU A 70 -12.09 1.35 -3.41
N ILE A 71 -11.64 1.80 -4.57
CA ILE A 71 -12.42 2.68 -5.43
C ILE A 71 -13.34 1.91 -6.39
N ASN A 72 -12.99 0.65 -6.68
CA ASN A 72 -13.72 -0.14 -7.65
C ASN A 72 -14.88 -0.88 -6.98
N GLU A 73 -16.10 -0.45 -7.28
CA GLU A 73 -17.33 -1.05 -6.72
C GLU A 73 -17.45 -2.56 -6.93
N THR A 74 -16.96 -3.08 -8.07
CA THR A 74 -17.01 -4.53 -8.33
C THR A 74 -16.10 -5.27 -7.35
N PHE A 75 -14.92 -4.71 -7.03
CA PHE A 75 -14.06 -5.27 -6.01
C PHE A 75 -14.64 -5.09 -4.61
N CYS A 76 -15.27 -3.94 -4.31
CA CYS A 76 -15.98 -3.72 -3.04
C CYS A 76 -17.04 -4.81 -2.82
N ARG A 77 -17.92 -5.02 -3.80
CA ARG A 77 -18.96 -6.08 -3.72
C ARG A 77 -18.36 -7.47 -3.56
N LYS A 78 -17.27 -7.76 -4.28
CA LYS A 78 -16.58 -9.05 -4.17
C LYS A 78 -15.93 -9.26 -2.81
N LEU A 79 -15.23 -8.26 -2.28
CA LEU A 79 -14.62 -8.31 -0.94
C LEU A 79 -15.68 -8.53 0.13
N GLU A 80 -16.78 -7.79 0.07
CA GLU A 80 -17.87 -7.90 1.02
C GLU A 80 -18.49 -9.30 1.00
N LYS A 81 -18.83 -9.81 -0.19
CA LYS A 81 -19.45 -11.12 -0.36
C LYS A 81 -18.54 -12.28 0.03
N ASP A 82 -17.29 -12.27 -0.45
CA ASP A 82 -16.41 -13.44 -0.41
C ASP A 82 -15.55 -13.50 0.88
N LEU A 83 -15.38 -12.36 1.58
CA LEU A 83 -14.44 -12.28 2.70
C LEU A 83 -15.03 -11.59 3.94
N LEU A 84 -15.50 -10.34 3.81
CA LEU A 84 -15.73 -9.49 4.97
C LEU A 84 -17.03 -9.80 5.70
N GLY A 85 -18.09 -10.09 4.95
CA GLY A 85 -19.40 -10.41 5.53
C GLY A 85 -19.36 -11.63 6.46
N ARG A 86 -18.70 -12.70 6.04
CA ARG A 86 -18.50 -13.90 6.86
C ARG A 86 -17.53 -13.60 8.02
N TYR A 87 -16.41 -12.92 7.75
CA TYR A 87 -15.41 -12.63 8.77
C TYR A 87 -15.99 -11.86 9.96
N ARG A 88 -16.82 -10.83 9.72
CA ARG A 88 -17.46 -10.05 10.79
C ARG A 88 -18.39 -10.88 11.67
N LYS A 89 -19.12 -11.84 11.07
CA LYS A 89 -19.99 -12.76 11.83
C LYS A 89 -19.18 -13.68 12.73
N ASP A 90 -18.06 -14.21 12.20
CA ASP A 90 -17.22 -15.17 12.92
C ASP A 90 -16.30 -14.48 13.96
N HIS A 91 -16.08 -13.15 13.84
CA HIS A 91 -15.16 -12.39 14.69
C HIS A 91 -15.77 -11.06 15.20
N PRO A 92 -16.83 -11.10 16.03
CA PRO A 92 -17.55 -9.89 16.48
C PRO A 92 -16.71 -8.92 17.30
N GLY A 93 -15.60 -9.40 17.88
CA GLY A 93 -14.64 -8.56 18.63
C GLY A 93 -13.68 -7.74 17.75
N VAL A 94 -13.74 -7.87 16.42
CA VAL A 94 -12.92 -7.12 15.46
C VAL A 94 -13.79 -6.16 14.67
N GLN A 95 -13.40 -4.89 14.61
CA GLN A 95 -14.10 -3.92 13.77
C GLN A 95 -13.50 -3.92 12.37
N VAL A 96 -14.31 -4.25 11.35
CA VAL A 96 -13.88 -4.25 9.94
C VAL A 96 -14.82 -3.39 9.11
N LYS A 97 -14.28 -2.33 8.47
CA LYS A 97 -15.03 -1.40 7.66
C LYS A 97 -14.42 -1.30 6.25
N LEU A 98 -15.27 -1.46 5.22
CA LEU A 98 -14.90 -1.24 3.83
C LEU A 98 -15.44 0.12 3.39
N HIS A 99 -14.55 0.94 2.84
CA HIS A 99 -14.86 2.23 2.23
C HIS A 99 -14.74 2.09 0.71
N CYS A 100 -15.88 2.18 0.02
CA CYS A 100 -15.91 2.14 -1.45
C CYS A 100 -15.76 3.57 -2.01
N ALA A 101 -14.57 4.12 -1.90
CA ALA A 101 -14.25 5.50 -2.24
C ALA A 101 -12.74 5.66 -2.54
N PRO A 102 -12.31 6.77 -3.17
CA PRO A 102 -10.91 7.17 -3.19
C PRO A 102 -10.39 7.40 -1.77
N ILE A 103 -9.09 7.14 -1.54
CA ILE A 103 -8.49 7.34 -0.20
C ILE A 103 -8.56 8.80 0.28
N GLU A 104 -8.61 9.75 -0.64
CA GLU A 104 -8.74 11.17 -0.35
C GLU A 104 -10.11 11.53 0.22
N GLU A 105 -11.15 10.79 -0.14
CA GLU A 105 -12.56 11.04 0.20
C GLU A 105 -13.09 10.09 1.27
N ALA A 106 -12.39 9.00 1.52
CA ALA A 106 -12.79 8.00 2.50
C ALA A 106 -12.77 8.58 3.92
N ASP A 107 -13.89 8.38 4.65
CA ASP A 107 -14.03 8.75 6.06
C ASP A 107 -13.21 7.80 6.95
N LEU A 108 -11.95 8.15 7.14
CA LEU A 108 -10.95 7.37 7.84
C LEU A 108 -10.58 8.02 9.16
N ALA A 109 -10.88 7.34 10.23
CA ALA A 109 -10.67 7.81 11.61
C ALA A 109 -9.26 7.48 12.16
N GLY A 110 -8.19 7.63 11.37
CA GLY A 110 -6.81 7.42 11.84
C GLY A 110 -6.51 8.00 13.24
N PRO A 111 -5.28 7.94 13.74
CA PRO A 111 -4.11 7.40 13.06
C PRO A 111 -4.00 5.87 13.13
N TYR A 112 -3.34 5.28 12.12
CA TYR A 112 -3.13 3.84 11.97
C TYR A 112 -1.75 3.41 12.45
N ASP A 113 -1.66 2.20 13.02
CA ASP A 113 -0.39 1.56 13.38
C ASP A 113 0.30 1.00 12.15
N VAL A 114 -0.48 0.40 11.23
CA VAL A 114 0.04 -0.19 10.00
C VAL A 114 -0.85 0.19 8.83
N ILE A 115 -0.24 0.66 7.74
CA ILE A 115 -0.90 0.85 6.45
C ILE A 115 -0.27 -0.12 5.44
N VAL A 116 -1.09 -0.99 4.84
CA VAL A 116 -0.69 -1.89 3.75
C VAL A 116 -1.25 -1.34 2.45
N CYS A 117 -0.37 -1.00 1.50
CA CYS A 117 -0.77 -0.42 0.21
C CYS A 117 -0.55 -1.42 -0.92
N GLY A 118 -1.65 -1.86 -1.53
CA GLY A 118 -1.69 -2.77 -2.68
C GLY A 118 -1.70 -2.09 -4.04
N LEU A 119 -1.57 -0.75 -4.09
CA LEU A 119 -1.67 0.00 -5.33
C LEU A 119 -0.42 -0.14 -6.21
N PRO A 120 -0.60 -0.36 -7.53
CA PRO A 120 0.49 -0.55 -8.49
C PRO A 120 1.05 0.81 -8.99
N PHE A 121 1.83 1.50 -8.18
CA PHE A 121 2.31 2.87 -8.45
C PHE A 121 3.05 3.04 -9.78
N ASN A 122 3.64 1.99 -10.36
CA ASN A 122 4.29 2.04 -11.67
C ASN A 122 3.36 2.47 -12.81
N ASN A 123 2.05 2.36 -12.61
CA ASN A 123 1.04 2.70 -13.60
C ASN A 123 0.36 4.07 -13.34
N PHE A 124 0.71 4.72 -12.23
CA PHE A 124 0.08 5.97 -11.81
C PHE A 124 0.84 7.21 -12.32
N PRO A 125 0.15 8.34 -12.53
CA PRO A 125 0.81 9.62 -12.69
C PRO A 125 1.63 9.97 -11.43
N PRO A 126 2.85 10.54 -11.58
CA PRO A 126 3.70 10.89 -10.43
C PRO A 126 3.03 11.84 -9.41
N LYS A 127 2.16 12.74 -9.89
CA LYS A 127 1.37 13.65 -9.03
C LYS A 127 0.43 12.88 -8.12
N LEU A 128 -0.31 11.93 -8.69
CA LEU A 128 -1.25 11.07 -7.95
C LEU A 128 -0.53 10.21 -6.90
N MET A 129 0.60 9.57 -7.27
CA MET A 129 1.42 8.83 -6.31
C MET A 129 1.79 9.69 -5.09
N ARG A 130 2.24 10.95 -5.31
CA ARG A 130 2.57 11.86 -4.21
C ARG A 130 1.37 12.20 -3.33
N GLN A 131 0.19 12.39 -3.91
CA GLN A 131 -1.05 12.69 -3.18
C GLN A 131 -1.44 11.52 -2.28
N ILE A 132 -1.48 10.30 -2.83
CA ILE A 132 -1.80 9.09 -2.09
C ILE A 132 -0.81 8.88 -0.93
N PHE A 133 0.51 8.97 -1.19
CA PHE A 133 1.50 8.84 -0.11
C PHE A 133 1.34 9.92 0.95
N ARG A 134 1.06 11.17 0.56
CA ARG A 134 0.80 12.26 1.52
C ARG A 134 -0.39 11.93 2.43
N ARG A 135 -1.50 11.43 1.85
CA ARG A 135 -2.69 11.04 2.60
C ARG A 135 -2.38 9.88 3.54
N MET A 136 -1.72 8.82 3.07
CA MET A 136 -1.33 7.69 3.91
C MET A 136 -0.44 8.11 5.08
N PHE A 137 0.56 8.98 4.85
CA PHE A 137 1.40 9.48 5.95
C PHE A 137 0.66 10.39 6.92
N ALA A 138 -0.35 11.15 6.47
CA ALA A 138 -1.21 11.94 7.37
C ALA A 138 -2.09 11.06 8.26
N LEU A 139 -2.39 9.85 7.82
CA LEU A 139 -3.19 8.86 8.55
C LEU A 139 -2.35 7.89 9.38
N LEU A 140 -1.02 7.93 9.27
CA LEU A 140 -0.12 7.00 9.94
C LEU A 140 0.37 7.57 11.28
N LYS A 141 0.43 6.76 12.32
CA LYS A 141 1.07 7.11 13.59
C LYS A 141 2.56 7.42 13.35
N GLU A 142 3.15 8.24 14.20
CA GLU A 142 4.58 8.56 14.10
C GLU A 142 5.48 7.32 14.20
N ASN A 143 5.13 6.39 15.08
CA ASN A 143 5.77 5.08 15.24
C ASN A 143 5.16 3.98 14.36
N GLY A 144 4.18 4.32 13.51
CA GLY A 144 3.53 3.39 12.59
C GLY A 144 4.39 3.02 11.39
N GLU A 145 3.97 2.01 10.65
CA GLU A 145 4.68 1.51 9.46
C GLU A 145 3.76 1.43 8.25
N LEU A 146 4.19 2.05 7.14
CA LEU A 146 3.56 1.96 5.83
C LEU A 146 4.31 0.93 5.00
N VAL A 147 3.59 -0.06 4.50
CA VAL A 147 4.14 -1.12 3.65
C VAL A 147 3.54 -1.01 2.25
N TYR A 148 4.39 -0.95 1.22
CA TYR A 148 3.98 -0.99 -0.18
C TYR A 148 4.96 -1.85 -0.99
N PHE A 149 4.61 -2.19 -2.22
CA PHE A 149 5.48 -3.00 -3.07
C PHE A 149 5.64 -2.42 -4.48
N GLU A 150 6.71 -2.84 -5.12
CA GLU A 150 6.97 -2.62 -6.54
C GLU A 150 7.39 -3.95 -7.17
N TYR A 151 6.93 -4.23 -8.38
CA TYR A 151 7.44 -5.40 -9.11
C TYR A 151 8.87 -5.14 -9.57
N ALA A 152 9.78 -6.05 -9.23
CA ALA A 152 11.15 -6.02 -9.70
C ALA A 152 11.19 -6.31 -11.20
N GLY A 153 12.04 -5.57 -11.93
CA GLY A 153 12.24 -5.81 -13.36
C GLY A 153 11.20 -5.21 -14.31
N VAL A 154 10.12 -4.59 -13.82
CA VAL A 154 9.13 -3.92 -14.71
C VAL A 154 9.79 -2.93 -15.68
N ARG A 155 10.86 -2.28 -15.26
CA ARG A 155 11.63 -1.35 -16.09
C ARG A 155 12.40 -2.05 -17.19
N VAL A 156 12.97 -3.22 -16.89
CA VAL A 156 13.73 -4.03 -17.85
C VAL A 156 12.78 -4.64 -18.86
N MET A 157 11.63 -5.13 -18.42
CA MET A 157 10.63 -5.77 -19.27
C MET A 157 9.87 -4.77 -20.17
N LYS A 158 9.54 -3.59 -19.65
CA LYS A 158 8.79 -2.56 -20.39
C LYS A 158 9.70 -1.55 -21.13
N GLY A 159 10.98 -1.47 -20.76
CA GLY A 159 11.92 -0.47 -21.29
C GLY A 159 12.05 -0.44 -22.82
N PRO A 160 12.22 -1.58 -23.50
CA PRO A 160 12.37 -1.63 -24.95
C PRO A 160 11.13 -1.18 -25.74
N VAL A 161 9.93 -1.36 -25.16
CA VAL A 161 8.63 -1.10 -25.82
C VAL A 161 8.04 0.25 -25.41
N MET A 162 8.67 0.97 -24.48
CA MET A 162 8.17 2.25 -23.95
C MET A 162 8.67 3.44 -24.77
N ASP A 163 7.77 4.39 -25.01
CA ASP A 163 8.12 5.70 -25.55
C ASP A 163 8.94 6.56 -24.53
N SER A 164 9.44 7.69 -24.97
CA SER A 164 10.23 8.61 -24.16
C SER A 164 9.45 9.16 -22.95
N ALA A 165 8.16 9.42 -23.12
CA ALA A 165 7.26 9.93 -22.08
C ALA A 165 7.04 8.88 -20.97
N GLY A 166 6.82 7.63 -21.34
CA GLY A 166 6.70 6.51 -20.39
C GLY A 166 7.97 6.28 -19.59
N ARG A 167 9.14 6.32 -20.26
CA ARG A 167 10.44 6.23 -19.58
C ARG A 167 10.67 7.37 -18.60
N ALA A 168 10.34 8.61 -18.98
CA ALA A 168 10.44 9.78 -18.10
C ALA A 168 9.50 9.67 -16.91
N ARG A 169 8.26 9.16 -17.09
CA ARG A 169 7.31 8.91 -16.02
C ARG A 169 7.85 7.90 -15.02
N LEU A 170 8.38 6.75 -15.47
CA LEU A 170 8.96 5.73 -14.57
C LEU A 170 10.17 6.27 -13.79
N LYS A 171 11.03 7.09 -14.41
CA LYS A 171 12.14 7.76 -13.70
C LYS A 171 11.64 8.67 -12.59
N ARG A 172 10.54 9.42 -12.82
CA ARG A 172 9.93 10.29 -11.80
C ARG A 172 9.31 9.49 -10.65
N ILE A 173 8.62 8.38 -10.95
CA ILE A 173 8.07 7.46 -9.94
C ILE A 173 9.19 6.91 -9.06
N ASP A 174 10.28 6.44 -9.67
CA ASP A 174 11.45 5.95 -8.94
C ASP A 174 12.09 7.01 -8.04
N ALA A 175 12.24 8.24 -8.55
CA ALA A 175 12.78 9.35 -7.77
C ALA A 175 11.90 9.65 -6.54
N ILE A 176 10.56 9.59 -6.69
CA ILE A 176 9.60 9.74 -5.58
C ILE A 176 9.82 8.61 -4.56
N GLY A 177 9.83 7.35 -4.99
CA GLY A 177 10.04 6.19 -4.12
C GLY A 177 11.37 6.28 -3.36
N LYS A 178 12.48 6.61 -4.05
CA LYS A 178 13.79 6.83 -3.42
C LYS A 178 13.77 7.94 -2.37
N SER A 179 13.11 9.05 -2.68
CA SER A 179 12.96 10.18 -1.75
C SER A 179 12.18 9.79 -0.50
N LEU A 180 11.06 9.07 -0.66
CA LEU A 180 10.24 8.59 0.45
C LEU A 180 11.03 7.63 1.35
N ARG A 181 11.72 6.64 0.77
CA ARG A 181 12.54 5.68 1.53
C ARG A 181 13.65 6.37 2.34
N ARG A 182 14.30 7.38 1.76
CA ARG A 182 15.33 8.14 2.47
C ARG A 182 14.75 9.01 3.61
N LYS A 183 13.56 9.60 3.38
CA LYS A 183 12.92 10.50 4.35
C LYS A 183 12.30 9.75 5.53
N HIS A 184 11.80 8.55 5.30
CA HIS A 184 11.03 7.76 6.25
C HIS A 184 11.76 6.49 6.73
N ASP A 185 13.10 6.50 6.73
CA ASP A 185 13.93 5.39 7.17
C ASP A 185 13.47 4.04 6.60
N GLY A 186 13.32 4.00 5.27
CA GLY A 186 12.73 2.87 4.58
C GLY A 186 13.69 1.71 4.42
N ASN A 187 13.21 0.51 4.73
CA ASN A 187 13.89 -0.74 4.39
C ASN A 187 13.16 -1.49 3.27
N LYS A 188 13.81 -2.51 2.72
CA LYS A 188 13.28 -3.30 1.60
C LYS A 188 13.51 -4.78 1.80
N GLU A 189 12.60 -5.59 1.28
CA GLU A 189 12.71 -7.04 1.25
C GLU A 189 12.36 -7.54 -0.16
N LEU A 190 13.26 -8.34 -0.76
CA LEU A 190 13.05 -8.92 -2.09
C LEU A 190 12.27 -10.23 -1.98
N VAL A 191 11.17 -10.32 -2.73
CA VAL A 191 10.29 -11.49 -2.78
C VAL A 191 10.44 -12.16 -4.14
N LEU A 192 11.40 -13.06 -4.26
CA LEU A 192 11.71 -13.78 -5.51
C LEU A 192 10.61 -14.75 -5.92
N ARG A 193 9.95 -15.40 -4.94
CA ARG A 193 8.85 -16.35 -5.17
C ARG A 193 7.51 -15.69 -5.47
N ASN A 194 7.51 -14.45 -5.92
CA ASN A 194 6.37 -13.79 -6.56
C ASN A 194 6.66 -13.68 -8.06
N PHE A 195 5.65 -13.85 -8.89
CA PHE A 195 5.80 -13.70 -10.34
C PHE A 195 4.91 -12.56 -10.84
N PRO A 196 5.51 -11.48 -11.42
CA PRO A 196 6.95 -11.17 -11.42
C PRO A 196 7.51 -10.98 -10.00
N PRO A 197 8.83 -11.12 -9.78
CA PRO A 197 9.45 -10.84 -8.49
C PRO A 197 9.08 -9.45 -7.98
N ALA A 198 8.90 -9.29 -6.67
CA ALA A 198 8.48 -8.05 -6.07
C ALA A 198 9.46 -7.59 -4.97
N ILE A 199 9.50 -6.29 -4.73
CA ILE A 199 10.22 -5.70 -3.61
C ILE A 199 9.18 -5.06 -2.72
N ALA A 200 9.07 -5.54 -1.48
CA ALA A 200 8.28 -4.90 -0.43
C ALA A 200 9.12 -3.83 0.25
N TYR A 201 8.57 -2.64 0.40
CA TYR A 201 9.18 -1.52 1.10
C TYR A 201 8.40 -1.22 2.36
N ARG A 202 9.11 -0.96 3.47
CA ARG A 202 8.53 -0.54 4.75
C ARG A 202 9.05 0.85 5.09
N LEU A 203 8.15 1.79 5.34
CA LEU A 203 8.45 3.19 5.64
C LEU A 203 7.90 3.54 7.02
N LYS A 204 8.70 4.17 7.88
CA LYS A 204 8.26 4.63 9.20
C LYS A 204 7.43 5.91 9.09
N GLY A 205 6.44 6.09 9.96
CA GLY A 205 5.59 7.28 10.02
C GLY A 205 6.41 8.53 10.34
N GLY A 206 7.26 8.48 11.34
CA GLY A 206 8.21 9.54 11.68
C GLY A 206 9.22 9.79 10.56
N ARG A 207 9.64 11.06 10.45
CA ARG A 207 10.72 11.43 9.53
C ARG A 207 12.05 11.08 10.17
N LYS A 208 13.00 10.55 9.40
CA LYS A 208 14.39 10.40 9.85
C LYS A 208 14.92 11.76 10.29
N ARG A 209 15.23 11.91 11.58
CA ARG A 209 15.92 13.11 12.06
C ARG A 209 17.23 13.23 11.30
N ARG A 210 17.46 14.38 10.66
CA ARG A 210 18.80 14.72 10.18
C ARG A 210 19.68 14.77 11.43
N SER A 211 20.67 13.89 11.53
CA SER A 211 21.74 14.05 12.49
C SER A 211 22.40 15.38 12.17
N GLY A 212 22.09 16.40 12.96
CA GLY A 212 22.77 17.67 12.86
C GLY A 212 24.24 17.42 13.19
N SER A 213 25.13 17.72 12.25
CA SER A 213 26.54 17.90 12.57
C SER A 213 26.63 19.13 13.49
N ALA A 214 26.62 18.86 14.79
CA ALA A 214 27.08 19.83 15.75
C ALA A 214 28.62 19.93 15.59
N THR A 215 29.04 20.68 14.61
CA THR A 215 30.42 21.19 14.61
C THR A 215 30.49 22.31 15.67
N ALA A 216 30.73 21.91 16.90
CA ALA A 216 31.21 22.87 17.91
C ALA A 216 32.57 23.36 17.44
N LYS A 217 32.62 24.55 16.88
CA LYS A 217 33.86 25.33 16.81
C LYS A 217 34.15 25.84 18.21
N ARG A 218 35.18 25.33 18.81
CA ARG A 218 35.97 26.02 19.82
C ARG A 218 37.14 26.73 19.11
#